data_67f27fb1f79d363f12f6ecf357b30e44
#
_entry.id   67f27fb1f79d363f12f6ecf357b30e44
#
_cell.length_a   1.000
_cell.length_b   1.000
_cell.length_c   1.000
_cell.angle_alpha   90.00
_cell.angle_beta   90.00
_cell.angle_gamma   90.00
#
_symmetry.space_group_name_H-M   'P 1'
#
loop_
_entity.id
_entity.type
_entity.pdbx_description
1 polymer ?
#
loop_
_entity_poly.entity_id
_entity_poly.type
_entity_poly.pdbx_seq_one_letter_code
_entity_poly.pdbx_strand_id
1 'polypeptide(L)'
;MIICRTPLRISFFGGGTDYPAWYNNNDGRVVSTTINKYSYINCRYLPPFFEYNYRIRYYKREETKTVDQIKHPSVRECLKFLKFKKGIEIVHNADLP
;
A
#
# COMPACT_ATOMS: atom_id res chain seq x y z
N MET A 1 8.84 -14.17 6.31
CA MET A 1 7.77 -13.21 6.62
C MET A 1 8.41 -11.89 7.02
N ILE A 2 7.90 -10.80 6.48
CA ILE A 2 8.34 -9.44 6.82
C ILE A 2 7.15 -8.69 7.40
N ILE A 3 7.34 -8.07 8.56
CA ILE A 3 6.33 -7.21 9.19
C ILE A 3 6.90 -5.80 9.25
N CYS A 4 6.18 -4.84 8.67
CA CYS A 4 6.53 -3.44 8.69
C CYS A 4 5.49 -2.66 9.49
N ARG A 5 5.94 -1.81 10.41
CA ARG A 5 5.12 -0.89 11.16
C ARG A 5 5.52 0.54 10.80
N THR A 6 4.59 1.31 10.30
CA THR A 6 4.83 2.68 9.86
C THR A 6 3.89 3.63 10.59
N PRO A 7 4.38 4.70 11.22
CA PRO A 7 3.52 5.66 11.87
C PRO A 7 2.68 6.43 10.84
N LEU A 8 1.43 6.67 11.19
CA LEU A 8 0.56 7.57 10.45
C LEU A 8 1.01 9.00 10.66
N ARG A 9 0.62 9.90 9.76
CA ARG A 9 0.96 11.31 9.84
C ARG A 9 -0.27 12.20 9.81
N ILE A 10 -0.12 13.38 10.39
CA ILE A 10 -1.05 14.49 10.24
C ILE A 10 -0.34 15.58 9.43
N SER A 11 -0.96 15.99 8.32
CA SER A 11 -0.52 17.14 7.54
C SER A 11 -1.26 18.38 7.99
N PHE A 12 -0.53 19.38 8.50
CA PHE A 12 -1.12 20.63 8.95
C PHE A 12 -1.38 21.57 7.77
N PHE A 13 -0.45 21.64 6.81
CA PHE A 13 -0.51 22.51 5.65
C PHE A 13 0.05 21.81 4.43
N GLY A 14 -0.49 22.15 3.26
CA GLY A 14 0.09 21.78 1.98
C GLY A 14 -0.43 20.48 1.36
N GLY A 15 -1.39 19.80 1.98
CA GLY A 15 -1.95 18.55 1.43
C GLY A 15 -2.55 18.71 0.03
N GLY A 16 -3.06 19.90 -0.32
CA GLY A 16 -3.55 20.18 -1.66
C GLY A 16 -2.46 20.20 -2.74
N THR A 17 -1.19 20.32 -2.38
CA THR A 17 -0.07 20.27 -3.33
C THR A 17 0.31 18.85 -3.73
N ASP A 18 -0.30 17.83 -3.15
CA ASP A 18 -0.09 16.42 -3.49
C ASP A 18 -0.86 15.98 -4.74
N TYR A 19 -1.68 16.85 -5.31
CA TYR A 19 -2.43 16.56 -6.53
C TYR A 19 -1.62 16.84 -7.80
N PRO A 20 -1.70 15.96 -8.82
CA PRO A 20 -0.99 16.15 -10.10
C PRO A 20 -1.28 17.49 -10.78
N ALA A 21 -2.52 18.00 -10.66
CA ALA A 21 -2.91 19.30 -11.19
C ALA A 21 -2.04 20.44 -10.65
N TRP A 22 -1.48 20.28 -9.46
CA TRP A 22 -0.57 21.27 -8.86
C TRP A 22 0.89 20.90 -9.10
N TYR A 23 1.35 19.72 -8.68
CA TYR A 23 2.78 19.39 -8.65
C TYR A 23 3.40 19.19 -10.05
N ASN A 24 2.61 18.96 -11.09
CA ASN A 24 3.14 18.87 -12.45
C ASN A 24 3.69 20.20 -12.97
N ASN A 25 3.23 21.32 -12.43
CA ASN A 25 3.62 22.67 -12.87
C ASN A 25 4.13 23.58 -11.75
N ASN A 26 4.05 23.14 -10.49
CA ASN A 26 4.42 23.92 -9.31
C ASN A 26 5.11 23.03 -8.29
N ASP A 27 5.92 23.61 -7.41
CA ASP A 27 6.51 22.89 -6.29
C ASP A 27 5.43 22.49 -5.27
N GLY A 28 5.44 21.22 -4.89
CA GLY A 28 4.63 20.70 -3.78
C GLY A 28 5.40 20.82 -2.47
N ARG A 29 4.72 21.30 -1.41
CA ARG A 29 5.29 21.38 -0.06
C ARG A 29 4.25 21.01 0.97
N VAL A 30 4.69 20.26 1.98
CA VAL A 30 3.83 19.79 3.07
C VAL A 30 4.54 20.01 4.41
N VAL A 31 3.80 20.47 5.40
CA VAL A 31 4.21 20.48 6.80
C VAL A 31 3.39 19.41 7.53
N SER A 32 4.07 18.39 8.02
CA SER A 32 3.41 17.25 8.66
C SER A 32 4.21 16.73 9.85
N THR A 33 3.55 15.96 10.68
CA THR A 33 4.18 15.20 11.77
C THR A 33 3.64 13.78 11.81
N THR A 34 4.43 12.86 12.31
CA THR A 34 3.97 11.52 12.63
C THR A 34 3.22 11.52 13.97
N ILE A 35 2.35 10.53 14.14
CA ILE A 35 1.57 10.35 15.36
C ILE A 35 1.74 8.94 15.90
N ASN A 36 1.31 8.70 17.13
CA ASN A 36 1.38 7.39 17.79
C ASN A 36 0.20 6.49 17.38
N LYS A 37 -0.02 6.39 16.09
CA LYS A 37 -0.94 5.46 15.43
C LYS A 37 -0.23 4.91 14.20
N TYR A 38 -0.45 3.64 13.89
CA TYR A 38 0.39 2.92 12.96
C TYR A 38 -0.42 2.18 11.89
N SER A 39 0.20 2.04 10.75
CA SER A 39 -0.16 1.07 9.72
C SER A 39 0.80 -0.11 9.80
N TYR A 40 0.25 -1.31 9.71
CA TYR A 40 1.01 -2.57 9.76
C TYR A 40 0.81 -3.31 8.45
N ILE A 41 1.93 -3.67 7.82
CA ILE A 41 1.92 -4.50 6.62
C ILE A 41 2.74 -5.75 6.90
N ASN A 42 2.12 -6.88 6.68
CA ASN A 42 2.75 -8.19 6.80
C ASN A 42 2.81 -8.83 5.42
N CYS A 43 4.01 -9.21 4.98
CA CYS A 43 4.25 -9.81 3.68
C CYS A 43 4.97 -11.15 3.82
N ARG A 44 4.54 -12.12 3.01
CA ARG A 44 5.28 -13.37 2.83
C ARG A 44 5.13 -13.88 1.40
N TYR A 45 6.05 -14.70 0.97
CA TYR A 45 5.85 -15.45 -0.27
C TYR A 45 4.68 -16.40 -0.12
N LEU A 46 3.82 -16.41 -1.11
CA LEU A 46 2.69 -17.36 -1.16
C LEU A 46 3.21 -18.70 -1.67
N PRO A 47 2.95 -19.81 -0.96
CA PRO A 47 3.32 -21.14 -1.44
C PRO A 47 2.69 -21.46 -2.81
N PRO A 48 3.39 -22.21 -3.68
CA PRO A 48 2.94 -22.44 -5.06
C PRO A 48 1.76 -23.39 -5.23
N PHE A 49 1.30 -24.01 -4.15
CA PHE A 49 0.16 -24.94 -4.20
C PHE A 49 -1.21 -24.27 -4.24
N PHE A 50 -1.28 -22.94 -4.11
CA PHE A 50 -2.52 -22.20 -4.26
C PHE A 50 -2.84 -21.95 -5.74
N GLU A 51 -4.12 -21.89 -6.07
CA GLU A 51 -4.59 -21.61 -7.45
C GLU A 51 -4.40 -20.14 -7.86
N TYR A 52 -4.08 -19.26 -6.90
CA TYR A 52 -3.85 -17.84 -7.10
C TYR A 52 -2.43 -17.49 -6.67
N ASN A 53 -1.88 -16.40 -7.24
CA ASN A 53 -0.53 -15.93 -6.97
C ASN A 53 -0.50 -14.77 -5.96
N TYR A 54 -1.61 -14.05 -5.81
CA TYR A 54 -1.69 -12.86 -4.96
C TYR A 54 -2.85 -12.99 -4.01
N ARG A 55 -2.57 -12.85 -2.72
CA ARG A 55 -3.57 -12.80 -1.65
C ARG A 55 -3.39 -11.50 -0.90
N ILE A 56 -4.41 -10.64 -0.96
CA ILE A 56 -4.40 -9.33 -0.32
C ILE A 56 -5.52 -9.32 0.72
N ARG A 57 -5.18 -8.99 1.96
CA ARG A 57 -6.11 -8.88 3.08
C ARG A 57 -6.04 -7.48 3.68
N TYR A 58 -7.18 -6.84 3.75
CA TYR A 58 -7.40 -5.58 4.44
C TYR A 58 -8.80 -5.67 5.06
N TYR A 59 -9.70 -4.69 4.93
CA TYR A 59 -11.11 -4.91 5.29
C TYR A 59 -11.85 -5.84 4.29
N LYS A 60 -11.23 -6.12 3.17
CA LYS A 60 -11.65 -7.14 2.18
C LYS A 60 -10.56 -8.18 2.00
N ARG A 61 -10.93 -9.27 1.34
CA ARG A 61 -9.98 -10.29 0.90
C ARG A 61 -10.02 -10.38 -0.61
N GLU A 62 -8.86 -10.37 -1.23
CA GLU A 62 -8.69 -10.56 -2.66
C GLU A 62 -7.73 -11.71 -2.93
N GLU A 63 -8.07 -12.53 -3.89
CA GLU A 63 -7.23 -13.63 -4.40
C GLU A 63 -7.21 -13.53 -5.91
N THR A 64 -6.04 -13.25 -6.48
CA THR A 64 -5.91 -13.00 -7.92
C THR A 64 -4.74 -13.76 -8.51
N LYS A 65 -4.81 -14.05 -9.81
CA LYS A 65 -3.72 -14.69 -10.55
C LYS A 65 -2.70 -13.69 -11.08
N THR A 66 -3.14 -12.48 -11.38
CA THR A 66 -2.28 -11.42 -11.92
C THR A 66 -2.37 -10.16 -11.07
N VAL A 67 -1.34 -9.32 -11.13
CA VAL A 67 -1.30 -8.04 -10.42
C VAL A 67 -2.42 -7.10 -10.88
N ASP A 68 -2.73 -7.11 -12.18
CA ASP A 68 -3.75 -6.23 -12.75
C ASP A 68 -5.16 -6.48 -12.22
N GLN A 69 -5.43 -7.70 -11.75
CA GLN A 69 -6.71 -8.07 -11.15
C GLN A 69 -6.91 -7.57 -9.72
N ILE A 70 -5.85 -7.08 -9.07
CA ILE A 70 -5.90 -6.56 -7.70
C ILE A 70 -6.70 -5.26 -7.70
N LYS A 71 -7.76 -5.19 -6.91
CA LYS A 71 -8.63 -4.00 -6.80
C LYS A 71 -8.03 -2.93 -5.88
N HIS A 72 -7.27 -3.33 -4.86
CA HIS A 72 -6.62 -2.39 -3.97
C HIS A 72 -5.57 -1.57 -4.74
N PRO A 73 -5.79 -0.28 -5.00
CA PRO A 73 -4.97 0.47 -5.94
C PRO A 73 -3.53 0.64 -5.50
N SER A 74 -3.29 0.94 -4.23
CA SER A 74 -1.93 1.13 -3.71
C SER A 74 -1.10 -0.14 -3.79
N VAL A 75 -1.66 -1.29 -3.44
CA VAL A 75 -0.97 -2.58 -3.53
C VAL A 75 -0.66 -2.92 -4.98
N ARG A 76 -1.66 -2.77 -5.85
CA ARG A 76 -1.50 -3.04 -7.29
C ARG A 76 -0.36 -2.20 -7.88
N GLU A 77 -0.39 -0.90 -7.67
CA GLU A 77 0.62 0.01 -8.27
C GLU A 77 2.01 -0.19 -7.66
N CYS A 78 2.12 -0.49 -6.37
CA CYS A 78 3.40 -0.83 -5.74
C CYS A 78 4.01 -2.10 -6.32
N LEU A 79 3.22 -3.16 -6.49
CA LEU A 79 3.70 -4.42 -7.07
C LEU A 79 4.12 -4.24 -8.54
N LYS A 80 3.39 -3.43 -9.31
CA LYS A 80 3.77 -3.06 -10.68
C LYS A 80 5.08 -2.29 -10.72
N PHE A 81 5.21 -1.28 -9.88
CA PHE A 81 6.42 -0.46 -9.79
C PHE A 81 7.66 -1.30 -9.45
N LEU A 82 7.53 -2.23 -8.51
CA LEU A 82 8.59 -3.14 -8.10
C LEU A 82 8.81 -4.28 -9.10
N LYS A 83 8.01 -4.40 -10.14
CA LYS A 83 8.04 -5.50 -11.12
C LYS A 83 8.00 -6.86 -10.43
N PHE A 84 7.21 -6.99 -9.38
CA PHE A 84 7.14 -8.18 -8.56
C PHE A 84 6.44 -9.31 -9.31
N LYS A 85 7.13 -10.45 -9.45
CA LYS A 85 6.66 -11.58 -10.29
C LYS A 85 6.37 -12.86 -9.50
N LYS A 86 6.73 -12.90 -8.22
CA LYS A 86 6.51 -14.08 -7.37
C LYS A 86 5.15 -13.97 -6.67
N GLY A 87 4.59 -15.12 -6.28
CA GLY A 87 3.40 -15.14 -5.45
C GLY A 87 3.64 -14.47 -4.09
N ILE A 88 2.70 -13.63 -3.65
CA ILE A 88 2.81 -12.89 -2.39
C ILE A 88 1.48 -12.83 -1.66
N GLU A 89 1.55 -12.96 -0.35
CA GLU A 89 0.46 -12.61 0.56
C GLU A 89 0.80 -11.30 1.26
N ILE A 90 -0.13 -10.35 1.25
CA ILE A 90 -0.04 -9.08 1.95
C ILE A 90 -1.23 -8.93 2.87
N VAL A 91 -0.97 -8.67 4.15
CA VAL A 91 -1.99 -8.36 5.15
C VAL A 91 -1.75 -6.93 5.65
N HIS A 92 -2.75 -6.09 5.50
CA HIS A 92 -2.72 -4.69 5.93
C HIS A 92 -3.70 -4.48 7.07
N ASN A 93 -3.19 -3.94 8.16
CA ASN A 93 -3.97 -3.48 9.32
C ASN A 93 -3.54 -2.05 9.66
N ALA A 94 -4.48 -1.26 10.17
CA ALA A 94 -4.18 0.10 10.61
C ALA A 94 -4.91 0.39 11.92
N ASP A 95 -4.31 1.25 12.74
CA ASP A 95 -4.93 1.69 14.01
C ASP A 95 -6.08 2.68 13.78
N LEU A 96 -6.13 3.30 12.60
CA LEU A 96 -7.20 4.20 12.16
C LEU A 96 -7.75 3.74 10.81
N PRO A 97 -9.04 4.03 10.52
CA PRO A 97 -9.65 3.67 9.24
C PRO A 97 -9.05 4.41 8.05
#